data_2008cbd7003489cada5b1e84dc1aedd2
#
_entry.id   2008cbd7003489cada5b1e84dc1aedd2
#
_cell.length_a   1.000
_cell.length_b   1.000
_cell.length_c   1.000
_cell.angle_alpha   90.00
_cell.angle_beta   90.00
_cell.angle_gamma   90.00
#
_symmetry.space_group_name_H-M   'P 1'
#
loop_
_entity.id
_entity.type
_entity.pdbx_description
1 polymer ?
#
loop_
_entity_poly.entity_id
_entity_poly.type
_entity_poly.pdbx_seq_one_letter_code
_entity_poly.pdbx_strand_id
1 'polypeptide(L)'
;MTKIFIIGGGIAALEAAKSARSTQRDALIVLISADNFLPYSRPMLTKQLMGKVTAQDLAVESAAWYDEKDIVVLTGRTVTAIDPVGKTLVAGGTPFHWDSLILATGASCFVPPIPGADGANVVAVRTFGDVARVREIAKTAKNAAVIGGGVLGLEAASSLAEAGLSVTVLEHGDQLMKRQIDAQAAQHLESAMAGKGVKLLKNADSARIDASGVT
;
A
#
# COMPACT_ATOMS: atom_id res chain seq x y z
N MET A 1 15.74 -31.64 -2.52
CA MET A 1 15.41 -30.48 -1.67
C MET A 1 14.13 -29.89 -2.21
N THR A 2 13.09 -29.84 -1.39
CA THR A 2 11.78 -29.25 -1.75
C THR A 2 11.90 -27.77 -2.01
N LYS A 3 11.27 -27.25 -3.07
CA LYS A 3 11.29 -25.86 -3.47
C LYS A 3 9.91 -25.23 -3.21
N ILE A 4 9.86 -24.30 -2.27
CA ILE A 4 8.63 -23.58 -1.91
C ILE A 4 8.77 -22.14 -2.39
N PHE A 5 7.91 -21.74 -3.32
CA PHE A 5 7.87 -20.39 -3.83
C PHE A 5 6.66 -19.64 -3.26
N ILE A 6 6.85 -18.38 -2.88
CA ILE A 6 5.82 -17.52 -2.29
C ILE A 6 5.79 -16.23 -3.10
N ILE A 7 4.67 -15.95 -3.75
CA ILE A 7 4.50 -14.75 -4.56
C ILE A 7 3.80 -13.68 -3.74
N GLY A 8 4.50 -12.61 -3.42
CA GLY A 8 4.03 -11.47 -2.66
C GLY A 8 5.11 -10.83 -1.80
N GLY A 9 4.98 -9.55 -1.49
CA GLY A 9 5.90 -8.76 -0.66
C GLY A 9 5.22 -8.16 0.58
N GLY A 10 4.11 -8.74 1.02
CA GLY A 10 3.36 -8.28 2.19
C GLY A 10 3.51 -9.21 3.39
N ILE A 11 2.80 -8.86 4.47
CA ILE A 11 2.84 -9.62 5.73
C ILE A 11 2.41 -11.08 5.56
N ALA A 12 1.42 -11.36 4.69
CA ALA A 12 0.96 -12.72 4.44
C ALA A 12 2.06 -13.58 3.80
N ALA A 13 2.86 -13.01 2.88
CA ALA A 13 3.99 -13.69 2.27
C ALA A 13 5.10 -13.97 3.29
N LEU A 14 5.40 -13.00 4.15
CA LEU A 14 6.39 -13.16 5.22
C LEU A 14 5.96 -14.26 6.22
N GLU A 15 4.73 -14.23 6.70
CA GLU A 15 4.24 -15.23 7.64
C GLU A 15 4.15 -16.64 7.02
N ALA A 16 3.83 -16.73 5.71
CA ALA A 16 3.91 -17.96 4.97
C ALA A 16 5.37 -18.50 4.90
N ALA A 17 6.35 -17.61 4.67
CA ALA A 17 7.76 -17.99 4.67
C ALA A 17 8.25 -18.48 6.05
N LYS A 18 7.87 -17.77 7.12
CA LYS A 18 8.15 -18.17 8.52
C LYS A 18 7.57 -19.56 8.82
N SER A 19 6.30 -19.77 8.49
CA SER A 19 5.62 -21.04 8.70
C SER A 19 6.23 -22.17 7.87
N ALA A 20 6.56 -21.90 6.61
CA ALA A 20 7.23 -22.88 5.75
C ALA A 20 8.59 -23.29 6.34
N ARG A 21 9.41 -22.35 6.80
CA ARG A 21 10.73 -22.66 7.41
C ARG A 21 10.58 -23.44 8.71
N SER A 22 9.57 -23.16 9.53
CA SER A 22 9.36 -23.88 10.79
C SER A 22 8.98 -25.35 10.58
N THR A 23 8.29 -25.67 9.46
CA THR A 23 7.80 -27.01 9.15
C THR A 23 8.69 -27.78 8.17
N GLN A 24 9.42 -27.08 7.32
CA GLN A 24 10.27 -27.66 6.24
C GLN A 24 11.69 -27.11 6.36
N ARG A 25 12.45 -27.65 7.31
CA ARG A 25 13.78 -27.14 7.69
C ARG A 25 14.78 -27.09 6.54
N ASP A 26 14.73 -28.11 5.64
CA ASP A 26 15.69 -28.26 4.54
C ASP A 26 15.13 -27.78 3.18
N ALA A 27 13.97 -27.15 3.14
CA ALA A 27 13.39 -26.64 1.90
C ALA A 27 14.11 -25.38 1.42
N LEU A 28 14.25 -25.21 0.10
CA LEU A 28 14.53 -23.93 -0.51
C LEU A 28 13.25 -23.09 -0.46
N ILE A 29 13.26 -21.98 0.29
CA ILE A 29 12.14 -21.05 0.38
C ILE A 29 12.51 -19.78 -0.36
N VAL A 30 11.69 -19.42 -1.35
CA VAL A 30 11.90 -18.22 -2.19
C VAL A 30 10.66 -17.34 -2.13
N LEU A 31 10.82 -16.13 -1.63
CA LEU A 31 9.80 -15.08 -1.65
C LEU A 31 10.07 -14.16 -2.82
N ILE A 32 9.06 -13.94 -3.69
CA ILE A 32 9.19 -13.09 -4.88
C ILE A 32 8.23 -11.91 -4.74
N SER A 33 8.77 -10.68 -4.81
CA SER A 33 8.01 -9.45 -4.71
C SER A 33 8.24 -8.54 -5.91
N ALA A 34 7.17 -7.97 -6.45
CA ALA A 34 7.26 -6.90 -7.44
C ALA A 34 7.73 -5.56 -6.81
N ASP A 35 7.57 -5.40 -5.49
CA ASP A 35 8.08 -4.25 -4.76
C ASP A 35 9.61 -4.33 -4.62
N ASN A 36 10.29 -3.19 -4.66
CA ASN A 36 11.75 -3.11 -4.58
C ASN A 36 12.29 -3.25 -3.15
N PHE A 37 11.42 -3.45 -2.18
CA PHE A 37 11.75 -3.48 -0.77
C PHE A 37 11.42 -4.84 -0.13
N LEU A 38 12.11 -5.16 0.96
CA LEU A 38 11.72 -6.27 1.83
C LEU A 38 10.29 -6.09 2.33
N PRO A 39 9.59 -7.15 2.75
CA PRO A 39 8.27 -7.05 3.35
C PRO A 39 8.23 -6.03 4.49
N TYR A 40 7.36 -5.03 4.36
CA TYR A 40 7.23 -3.92 5.30
C TYR A 40 5.77 -3.71 5.74
N SER A 41 5.59 -2.95 6.82
CA SER A 41 4.28 -2.63 7.40
C SER A 41 3.50 -1.65 6.52
N ARG A 42 2.64 -2.17 5.64
CA ARG A 42 1.79 -1.35 4.75
C ARG A 42 0.81 -0.43 5.49
N PRO A 43 0.23 -0.81 6.65
CA PRO A 43 -0.62 0.12 7.42
C PRO A 43 0.08 1.39 7.88
N MET A 44 1.41 1.40 7.88
CA MET A 44 2.18 2.58 8.26
C MET A 44 2.36 3.59 7.10
N LEU A 45 2.03 3.22 5.85
CA LEU A 45 2.26 4.07 4.69
C LEU A 45 1.49 5.38 4.75
N THR A 46 0.19 5.34 5.07
CA THR A 46 -0.66 6.53 5.18
C THR A 46 -0.35 7.33 6.45
N LYS A 47 -0.05 6.65 7.58
CA LYS A 47 0.35 7.30 8.84
C LYS A 47 1.67 8.03 8.72
N GLN A 48 2.58 7.52 7.91
CA GLN A 48 3.92 8.08 7.69
C GLN A 48 4.07 8.71 6.31
N LEU A 49 2.96 9.10 5.66
CA LEU A 49 2.95 9.56 4.27
C LEU A 49 3.94 10.70 4.04
N MET A 50 3.93 11.71 4.91
CA MET A 50 4.84 12.86 4.88
C MET A 50 5.99 12.75 5.90
N GLY A 51 6.08 11.62 6.62
CA GLY A 51 7.14 11.35 7.59
C GLY A 51 8.51 11.15 6.92
N LYS A 52 9.57 11.10 7.75
CA LYS A 52 10.94 10.89 7.28
C LYS A 52 11.35 9.41 7.19
N VAL A 53 10.44 8.50 7.50
CA VAL A 53 10.72 7.06 7.48
C VAL A 53 11.02 6.55 6.07
N THR A 54 11.93 5.60 5.99
CA THR A 54 12.28 4.85 4.78
C THR A 54 11.54 3.52 4.74
N ALA A 55 11.60 2.82 3.60
CA ALA A 55 11.04 1.48 3.51
C ALA A 55 11.77 0.48 4.43
N GLN A 56 13.06 0.70 4.69
CA GLN A 56 13.84 -0.09 5.64
C GLN A 56 13.37 0.11 7.08
N ASP A 57 13.02 1.34 7.47
CA ASP A 57 12.47 1.61 8.81
C ASP A 57 11.12 0.95 9.04
N LEU A 58 10.38 0.69 7.97
CA LEU A 58 9.09 0.00 8.00
C LEU A 58 9.20 -1.51 7.77
N ALA A 59 10.40 -2.04 7.46
CA ALA A 59 10.60 -3.47 7.25
C ALA A 59 10.22 -4.25 8.51
N VAL A 60 9.49 -5.37 8.31
CA VAL A 60 9.04 -6.20 9.44
C VAL A 60 10.20 -7.03 9.97
N GLU A 61 11.04 -7.53 9.06
CA GLU A 61 12.26 -8.27 9.39
C GLU A 61 13.45 -7.66 8.63
N SER A 62 14.63 -7.74 9.24
CA SER A 62 15.86 -7.26 8.63
C SER A 62 16.39 -8.20 7.54
N ALA A 63 17.25 -7.72 6.65
CA ALA A 63 17.92 -8.58 5.66
C ALA A 63 18.68 -9.73 6.33
N ALA A 64 19.40 -9.44 7.42
CA ALA A 64 20.14 -10.46 8.18
C ALA A 64 19.23 -11.56 8.74
N TRP A 65 17.98 -11.23 9.08
CA TRP A 65 17.01 -12.23 9.53
C TRP A 65 16.66 -13.22 8.42
N TYR A 66 16.48 -12.75 7.17
CA TYR A 66 16.21 -13.65 6.03
C TYR A 66 17.40 -14.56 5.74
N ASP A 67 18.63 -14.02 5.83
CA ASP A 67 19.86 -14.79 5.65
C ASP A 67 19.99 -15.86 6.76
N GLU A 68 19.78 -15.50 8.03
CA GLU A 68 19.79 -16.44 9.16
C GLU A 68 18.75 -17.57 9.03
N LYS A 69 17.61 -17.27 8.40
CA LYS A 69 16.52 -18.24 8.17
C LYS A 69 16.61 -18.96 6.84
N ASP A 70 17.67 -18.79 6.05
CA ASP A 70 17.82 -19.36 4.70
C ASP A 70 16.58 -19.10 3.81
N ILE A 71 16.01 -17.88 3.89
CA ILE A 71 14.89 -17.45 3.06
C ILE A 71 15.41 -16.51 1.98
N VAL A 72 15.34 -16.92 0.73
CA VAL A 72 15.72 -16.07 -0.41
C VAL A 72 14.61 -15.08 -0.69
N VAL A 73 14.93 -13.78 -0.74
CA VAL A 73 13.97 -12.73 -1.12
C VAL A 73 14.39 -12.09 -2.44
N LEU A 74 13.55 -12.23 -3.46
CA LEU A 74 13.73 -11.62 -4.77
C LEU A 74 12.80 -10.40 -4.87
N THR A 75 13.33 -9.22 -4.59
CA THR A 75 12.63 -7.93 -4.73
C THR A 75 12.71 -7.39 -6.16
N GLY A 76 11.76 -6.52 -6.54
CA GLY A 76 11.70 -5.91 -7.88
C GLY A 76 11.43 -6.94 -9.01
N ARG A 77 10.85 -8.09 -8.68
CA ARG A 77 10.59 -9.17 -9.64
C ARG A 77 9.09 -9.41 -9.77
N THR A 78 8.51 -8.89 -10.84
CA THR A 78 7.10 -9.16 -11.16
C THR A 78 6.97 -10.57 -11.74
N VAL A 79 6.07 -11.38 -11.16
CA VAL A 79 5.66 -12.66 -11.73
C VAL A 79 4.67 -12.39 -12.86
N THR A 80 5.01 -12.80 -14.07
CA THR A 80 4.23 -12.53 -15.28
C THR A 80 3.50 -13.75 -15.81
N ALA A 81 3.92 -14.96 -15.43
CA ALA A 81 3.28 -16.21 -15.82
C ALA A 81 3.43 -17.27 -14.74
N ILE A 82 2.42 -18.13 -14.64
CA ILE A 82 2.40 -19.32 -13.79
C ILE A 82 1.80 -20.46 -14.59
N ASP A 83 2.52 -21.58 -14.69
CA ASP A 83 2.03 -22.84 -15.22
C ASP A 83 1.87 -23.85 -14.06
N PRO A 84 0.65 -24.10 -13.57
CA PRO A 84 0.42 -25.01 -12.46
C PRO A 84 0.62 -26.48 -12.84
N VAL A 85 0.52 -26.83 -14.11
CA VAL A 85 0.73 -28.21 -14.60
C VAL A 85 2.21 -28.52 -14.70
N GLY A 86 2.97 -27.66 -15.38
CA GLY A 86 4.44 -27.77 -15.49
C GLY A 86 5.17 -27.34 -14.22
N LYS A 87 4.46 -26.84 -13.20
CA LYS A 87 5.04 -26.29 -11.95
C LYS A 87 6.15 -25.29 -12.22
N THR A 88 5.90 -24.34 -13.10
CA THR A 88 6.84 -23.28 -13.45
C THR A 88 6.20 -21.89 -13.27
N LEU A 89 7.03 -20.91 -13.00
CA LEU A 89 6.65 -19.51 -13.02
C LEU A 89 7.73 -18.66 -13.71
N VAL A 90 7.37 -17.49 -14.22
CA VAL A 90 8.31 -16.54 -14.78
C VAL A 90 8.28 -15.27 -13.93
N ALA A 91 9.43 -14.87 -13.38
CA ALA A 91 9.58 -13.66 -12.60
C ALA A 91 10.75 -12.83 -13.10
N GLY A 92 10.49 -11.55 -13.45
CA GLY A 92 11.52 -10.67 -14.03
C GLY A 92 12.19 -11.26 -15.28
N GLY A 93 11.44 -12.01 -16.10
CA GLY A 93 11.93 -12.68 -17.31
C GLY A 93 12.67 -14.01 -17.07
N THR A 94 12.88 -14.40 -15.81
CA THR A 94 13.58 -15.65 -15.46
C THR A 94 12.57 -16.75 -15.12
N PRO A 95 12.68 -17.95 -15.71
CA PRO A 95 11.84 -19.09 -15.33
C PRO A 95 12.36 -19.75 -14.05
N PHE A 96 11.42 -20.22 -13.21
CA PHE A 96 11.66 -20.97 -11.98
C PHE A 96 10.76 -22.20 -11.93
N HIS A 97 11.29 -23.30 -11.37
CA HIS A 97 10.53 -24.51 -11.07
C HIS A 97 10.25 -24.58 -9.56
N TRP A 98 9.05 -24.96 -9.19
CA TRP A 98 8.62 -25.10 -7.82
C TRP A 98 7.95 -26.45 -7.55
N ASP A 99 8.02 -26.93 -6.30
CA ASP A 99 7.28 -28.10 -5.82
C ASP A 99 5.95 -27.67 -5.17
N SER A 100 6.00 -26.55 -4.42
CA SER A 100 4.84 -25.91 -3.80
C SER A 100 4.85 -24.41 -4.08
N LEU A 101 3.68 -23.85 -4.39
CA LEU A 101 3.50 -22.44 -4.68
C LEU A 101 2.44 -21.83 -3.75
N ILE A 102 2.76 -20.69 -3.12
CA ILE A 102 1.85 -19.92 -2.29
C ILE A 102 1.62 -18.56 -2.96
N LEU A 103 0.36 -18.22 -3.19
CA LEU A 103 -0.05 -16.92 -3.72
C LEU A 103 -0.46 -16.00 -2.56
N ALA A 104 0.36 -15.00 -2.27
CA ALA A 104 0.15 -13.99 -1.24
C ALA A 104 0.26 -12.57 -1.84
N THR A 105 -0.28 -12.38 -3.04
CA THR A 105 -0.13 -11.17 -3.86
C THR A 105 -0.83 -9.93 -3.31
N GLY A 106 -1.71 -10.12 -2.33
CA GLY A 106 -2.45 -9.03 -1.70
C GLY A 106 -3.56 -8.47 -2.60
N ALA A 107 -3.77 -7.16 -2.52
CA ALA A 107 -4.79 -6.44 -3.26
C ALA A 107 -4.22 -5.15 -3.85
N SER A 108 -4.84 -4.62 -4.90
CA SER A 108 -4.62 -3.29 -5.44
C SER A 108 -5.60 -2.27 -4.84
N CYS A 109 -5.28 -0.98 -4.91
CA CYS A 109 -6.25 0.05 -4.59
C CYS A 109 -7.37 0.05 -5.61
N PHE A 110 -8.60 0.20 -5.14
CA PHE A 110 -9.70 0.58 -6.00
C PHE A 110 -9.57 2.07 -6.32
N VAL A 111 -9.41 2.40 -7.59
CA VAL A 111 -9.46 3.77 -8.08
C VAL A 111 -10.82 3.94 -8.75
N PRO A 112 -11.67 4.84 -8.27
CA PRO A 112 -12.97 5.09 -8.90
C PRO A 112 -12.79 5.51 -10.36
N PRO A 113 -13.71 5.14 -11.27
CA PRO A 113 -13.62 5.49 -12.69
C PRO A 113 -14.01 6.96 -12.93
N ILE A 114 -13.28 7.87 -12.32
CA ILE A 114 -13.46 9.31 -12.47
C ILE A 114 -12.58 9.77 -13.64
N PRO A 115 -13.11 10.50 -14.62
CA PRO A 115 -12.32 11.08 -15.69
C PRO A 115 -11.11 11.86 -15.14
N GLY A 116 -9.91 11.52 -15.57
CA GLY A 116 -8.65 12.10 -15.09
C GLY A 116 -8.03 11.43 -13.84
N ALA A 117 -8.61 10.33 -13.33
CA ALA A 117 -8.04 9.59 -12.21
C ALA A 117 -6.68 8.93 -12.51
N ASP A 118 -6.29 8.84 -13.78
CA ASP A 118 -4.99 8.38 -14.28
C ASP A 118 -3.96 9.52 -14.42
N GLY A 119 -4.34 10.75 -14.04
CA GLY A 119 -3.49 11.93 -14.14
C GLY A 119 -2.18 11.82 -13.34
N ALA A 120 -1.15 12.54 -13.78
CA ALA A 120 0.17 12.54 -13.14
C ALA A 120 0.15 13.07 -11.69
N ASN A 121 -0.85 13.88 -11.34
CA ASN A 121 -1.09 14.46 -10.01
C ASN A 121 -1.98 13.58 -9.12
N VAL A 122 -2.41 12.40 -9.59
CA VAL A 122 -3.26 11.48 -8.84
C VAL A 122 -2.43 10.30 -8.34
N VAL A 123 -2.57 9.97 -7.06
CA VAL A 123 -1.86 8.83 -6.44
C VAL A 123 -2.80 8.05 -5.53
N ALA A 124 -2.90 6.75 -5.78
CA ALA A 124 -3.52 5.82 -4.85
C ALA A 124 -2.42 5.11 -4.05
N VAL A 125 -2.35 5.36 -2.75
CA VAL A 125 -1.25 4.89 -1.91
C VAL A 125 -1.42 3.43 -1.52
N ARG A 126 -0.53 2.57 -2.02
CA ARG A 126 -0.48 1.13 -1.71
C ARG A 126 0.92 0.62 -1.44
N THR A 127 1.93 1.24 -2.03
CA THR A 127 3.34 0.85 -1.95
C THR A 127 4.17 2.01 -1.42
N PHE A 128 5.40 1.72 -1.01
CA PHE A 128 6.34 2.77 -0.63
C PHE A 128 6.74 3.64 -1.84
N GLY A 129 6.68 3.10 -3.05
CA GLY A 129 6.84 3.87 -4.28
C GLY A 129 5.78 4.96 -4.43
N ASP A 130 4.52 4.67 -4.07
CA ASP A 130 3.44 5.66 -4.08
C ASP A 130 3.68 6.75 -3.03
N VAL A 131 4.17 6.39 -1.84
CA VAL A 131 4.58 7.37 -0.81
C VAL A 131 5.67 8.29 -1.33
N ALA A 132 6.69 7.74 -2.00
CA ALA A 132 7.75 8.56 -2.60
C ALA A 132 7.19 9.51 -3.65
N ARG A 133 6.24 9.05 -4.48
CA ARG A 133 5.56 9.90 -5.48
C ARG A 133 4.75 11.02 -4.83
N VAL A 134 3.98 10.73 -3.78
CA VAL A 134 3.24 11.77 -3.03
C VAL A 134 4.20 12.80 -2.45
N ARG A 135 5.29 12.37 -1.82
CA ARG A 135 6.30 13.27 -1.24
C ARG A 135 6.94 14.18 -2.31
N GLU A 136 7.19 13.65 -3.50
CA GLU A 136 7.74 14.44 -4.61
C GLU A 136 6.76 15.50 -5.10
N ILE A 137 5.49 15.13 -5.32
CA ILE A 137 4.43 16.08 -5.71
C ILE A 137 4.25 17.15 -4.61
N ALA A 138 4.26 16.76 -3.35
CA ALA A 138 4.04 17.66 -2.22
C ALA A 138 5.13 18.74 -2.05
N LYS A 139 6.33 18.57 -2.65
CA LYS A 139 7.38 19.63 -2.59
C LYS A 139 6.93 20.95 -3.23
N THR A 140 6.06 20.89 -4.21
CA THR A 140 5.59 22.07 -4.96
C THR A 140 4.10 22.33 -4.79
N ALA A 141 3.33 21.33 -4.35
CA ALA A 141 1.90 21.46 -4.12
C ALA A 141 1.61 22.32 -2.87
N LYS A 142 0.58 23.14 -2.96
CA LYS A 142 0.04 23.91 -1.82
C LYS A 142 -1.27 23.31 -1.31
N ASN A 143 -2.00 22.64 -2.19
CA ASN A 143 -3.31 22.07 -1.92
C ASN A 143 -3.30 20.58 -2.22
N ALA A 144 -4.11 19.81 -1.49
CA ALA A 144 -4.37 18.41 -1.77
C ALA A 144 -5.86 18.10 -1.61
N ALA A 145 -6.41 17.33 -2.53
CA ALA A 145 -7.72 16.71 -2.41
C ALA A 145 -7.56 15.23 -2.09
N VAL A 146 -8.28 14.73 -1.11
CA VAL A 146 -8.33 13.32 -0.75
C VAL A 146 -9.73 12.81 -1.04
N ILE A 147 -9.87 11.87 -1.97
CA ILE A 147 -11.16 11.28 -2.34
C ILE A 147 -11.39 10.04 -1.46
N GLY A 148 -12.39 10.14 -0.59
CA GLY A 148 -12.81 9.11 0.36
C GLY A 148 -12.47 9.43 1.81
N GLY A 149 -13.51 9.46 2.65
CA GLY A 149 -13.46 9.71 4.10
C GLY A 149 -13.33 8.43 4.94
N GLY A 150 -12.70 7.39 4.40
CA GLY A 150 -12.35 6.18 5.13
C GLY A 150 -11.03 6.31 5.89
N VAL A 151 -10.64 5.26 6.64
CA VAL A 151 -9.43 5.27 7.50
C VAL A 151 -8.20 5.76 6.76
N LEU A 152 -7.88 5.14 5.61
CA LEU A 152 -6.65 5.48 4.88
C LEU A 152 -6.67 6.90 4.30
N GLY A 153 -7.83 7.36 3.84
CA GLY A 153 -7.99 8.73 3.35
C GLY A 153 -7.77 9.76 4.47
N LEU A 154 -8.35 9.52 5.65
CA LEU A 154 -8.22 10.42 6.79
C LEU A 154 -6.80 10.44 7.37
N GLU A 155 -6.11 9.29 7.42
CA GLU A 155 -4.70 9.21 7.80
C GLU A 155 -3.82 9.99 6.81
N ALA A 156 -4.05 9.81 5.49
CA ALA A 156 -3.34 10.56 4.46
C ALA A 156 -3.60 12.07 4.57
N ALA A 157 -4.87 12.46 4.74
CA ALA A 157 -5.26 13.86 4.90
C ALA A 157 -4.60 14.52 6.12
N SER A 158 -4.58 13.81 7.27
CA SER A 158 -3.89 14.27 8.48
C SER A 158 -2.40 14.48 8.22
N SER A 159 -1.73 13.50 7.61
CA SER A 159 -0.29 13.56 7.33
C SER A 159 0.07 14.69 6.36
N LEU A 160 -0.76 14.94 5.34
CA LEU A 160 -0.58 16.04 4.39
C LEU A 160 -0.80 17.41 5.05
N ALA A 161 -1.83 17.54 5.91
CA ALA A 161 -2.11 18.78 6.63
C ALA A 161 -0.99 19.11 7.64
N GLU A 162 -0.48 18.11 8.37
CA GLU A 162 0.65 18.25 9.28
C GLU A 162 1.94 18.68 8.53
N ALA A 163 2.06 18.34 7.25
CA ALA A 163 3.14 18.79 6.38
C ALA A 163 2.93 20.21 5.82
N GLY A 164 1.80 20.88 6.14
CA GLY A 164 1.53 22.26 5.78
C GLY A 164 0.73 22.46 4.50
N LEU A 165 0.16 21.39 3.89
CA LEU A 165 -0.73 21.52 2.74
C LEU A 165 -2.14 21.91 3.19
N SER A 166 -2.84 22.71 2.37
CA SER A 166 -4.29 22.91 2.50
C SER A 166 -5.02 21.68 1.99
N VAL A 167 -5.63 20.90 2.88
CA VAL A 167 -6.22 19.61 2.55
C VAL A 167 -7.75 19.65 2.58
N THR A 168 -8.38 19.12 1.53
CA THR A 168 -9.82 18.88 1.47
C THR A 168 -10.09 17.39 1.28
N VAL A 169 -10.89 16.79 2.16
CA VAL A 169 -11.41 15.44 2.00
C VAL A 169 -12.79 15.53 1.34
N LEU A 170 -12.98 14.76 0.27
CA LEU A 170 -14.23 14.61 -0.47
C LEU A 170 -14.81 13.24 -0.11
N GLU A 171 -15.95 13.22 0.56
CA GLU A 171 -16.66 11.99 0.92
C GLU A 171 -18.02 11.96 0.21
N HIS A 172 -18.27 10.90 -0.57
CA HIS A 172 -19.53 10.70 -1.26
C HIS A 172 -20.71 10.57 -0.29
N GLY A 173 -20.48 9.90 0.86
CA GLY A 173 -21.50 9.73 1.89
C GLY A 173 -21.73 10.96 2.75
N ASP A 174 -22.77 10.87 3.57
CA ASP A 174 -23.16 11.90 4.55
C ASP A 174 -22.32 11.87 5.83
N GLN A 175 -21.47 10.81 6.00
CA GLN A 175 -20.71 10.53 7.21
C GLN A 175 -19.33 9.95 6.89
N LEU A 176 -18.29 10.37 7.63
CA LEU A 176 -16.99 9.73 7.60
C LEU A 176 -17.07 8.31 8.20
N MET A 177 -16.31 7.39 7.62
CA MET A 177 -16.19 6.00 8.11
C MET A 177 -17.54 5.32 8.38
N LYS A 178 -18.56 5.59 7.57
CA LYS A 178 -19.97 5.18 7.77
C LYS A 178 -20.15 3.68 8.06
N ARG A 179 -19.24 2.82 7.57
CA ARG A 179 -19.30 1.37 7.79
C ARG A 179 -18.63 0.91 9.07
N GLN A 180 -17.88 1.76 9.77
CA GLN A 180 -17.04 1.39 10.90
C GLN A 180 -17.48 2.03 12.21
N ILE A 181 -18.06 3.23 12.18
CA ILE A 181 -18.42 4.00 13.37
C ILE A 181 -19.85 4.56 13.24
N ASP A 182 -20.46 4.84 14.38
CA ASP A 182 -21.77 5.51 14.45
C ASP A 182 -21.66 7.03 14.20
N ALA A 183 -22.81 7.70 14.15
CA ALA A 183 -22.88 9.13 13.85
C ALA A 183 -22.23 10.00 14.93
N GLN A 184 -22.29 9.59 16.21
CA GLN A 184 -21.70 10.34 17.31
C GLN A 184 -20.16 10.28 17.24
N ALA A 185 -19.61 9.09 17.03
CA ALA A 185 -18.17 8.92 16.84
C ALA A 185 -17.66 9.65 15.58
N ALA A 186 -18.47 9.66 14.50
CA ALA A 186 -18.12 10.41 13.29
C ALA A 186 -18.05 11.92 13.54
N GLN A 187 -18.94 12.51 14.34
CA GLN A 187 -18.87 13.93 14.70
C GLN A 187 -17.58 14.27 15.47
N HIS A 188 -17.15 13.40 16.39
CA HIS A 188 -15.88 13.58 17.09
C HIS A 188 -14.70 13.52 16.13
N LEU A 189 -14.72 12.56 15.19
CA LEU A 189 -13.69 12.43 14.18
C LEU A 189 -13.64 13.65 13.22
N GLU A 190 -14.80 14.14 12.78
CA GLU A 190 -14.93 15.35 11.97
C GLU A 190 -14.33 16.57 12.69
N SER A 191 -14.66 16.73 13.98
CA SER A 191 -14.11 17.81 14.81
C SER A 191 -12.60 17.70 14.96
N ALA A 192 -12.07 16.49 15.15
CA ALA A 192 -10.64 16.25 15.24
C ALA A 192 -9.91 16.56 13.92
N MET A 193 -10.49 16.20 12.78
CA MET A 193 -9.93 16.53 11.45
C MET A 193 -9.98 18.03 11.18
N ALA A 194 -11.07 18.70 11.52
CA ALA A 194 -11.18 20.17 11.42
C ALA A 194 -10.14 20.87 12.31
N GLY A 195 -9.89 20.36 13.53
CA GLY A 195 -8.85 20.86 14.43
C GLY A 195 -7.43 20.74 13.86
N LYS A 196 -7.21 19.83 12.91
CA LYS A 196 -5.96 19.69 12.15
C LYS A 196 -5.93 20.55 10.87
N GLY A 197 -6.94 21.39 10.63
CA GLY A 197 -7.05 22.23 9.44
C GLY A 197 -7.51 21.50 8.18
N VAL A 198 -8.03 20.28 8.30
CA VAL A 198 -8.58 19.53 7.17
C VAL A 198 -10.01 19.96 6.90
N LYS A 199 -10.28 20.40 5.68
CA LYS A 199 -11.64 20.70 5.22
C LYS A 199 -12.34 19.40 4.81
N LEU A 200 -13.60 19.26 5.24
CA LEU A 200 -14.42 18.08 4.91
C LEU A 200 -15.60 18.50 4.04
N LEU A 201 -15.77 17.83 2.92
CA LEU A 201 -16.94 17.96 2.04
C LEU A 201 -17.61 16.59 1.97
N LYS A 202 -18.77 16.48 2.62
CA LYS A 202 -19.63 15.29 2.59
C LYS A 202 -20.72 15.45 1.52
N ASN A 203 -21.35 14.34 1.11
CA ASN A 203 -22.28 14.29 -0.03
C ASN A 203 -21.66 14.91 -1.29
N ALA A 204 -20.36 14.70 -1.48
CA ALA A 204 -19.58 15.28 -2.57
C ALA A 204 -19.26 14.22 -3.62
N ASP A 205 -19.88 14.33 -4.77
CA ASP A 205 -19.54 13.53 -5.94
C ASP A 205 -18.34 14.14 -6.66
N SER A 206 -17.36 13.31 -6.97
CA SER A 206 -16.21 13.71 -7.77
C SER A 206 -16.49 13.38 -9.23
N ALA A 207 -16.84 14.38 -10.02
CA ALA A 207 -17.20 14.19 -11.42
C ALA A 207 -16.01 14.13 -12.37
N ARG A 208 -14.92 14.86 -12.05
CA ARG A 208 -13.73 14.95 -12.89
C ARG A 208 -12.51 15.37 -12.06
N ILE A 209 -11.34 14.91 -12.51
CA ILE A 209 -10.03 15.35 -12.00
C ILE A 209 -9.23 15.94 -13.16
N ASP A 210 -8.58 17.07 -12.94
CA ASP A 210 -7.66 17.69 -13.89
C ASP A 210 -6.46 18.35 -13.17
N ALA A 211 -5.65 19.11 -13.90
CA ALA A 211 -4.49 19.78 -13.32
C ALA A 211 -4.86 20.86 -12.31
N SER A 212 -6.09 21.38 -12.33
CA SER A 212 -6.57 22.44 -11.42
C SER A 212 -7.21 21.89 -10.14
N GLY A 213 -7.62 20.60 -10.14
CA GLY A 213 -8.23 19.96 -8.97
C GLY A 213 -9.31 18.94 -9.31
N VAL A 214 -10.26 18.82 -8.38
CA VAL A 214 -11.42 17.91 -8.45
C VAL A 214 -12.70 18.76 -8.53
N THR A 215 -13.57 18.41 -9.47
CA THR A 215 -14.90 19.02 -9.65
C THR A 215 -15.99 17.99 -9.46
#